data_d9b666486748be4058780506194be609
#
_entry.id   d9b666486748be4058780506194be609
#
_cell.length_a   1.000
_cell.length_b   1.000
_cell.length_c   1.000
_cell.angle_alpha   90.00
_cell.angle_beta   90.00
_cell.angle_gamma   90.00
#
_symmetry.space_group_name_H-M   'P 1'
#
loop_
_entity.id
_entity.type
_entity.pdbx_description
1 polymer ?
#
loop_
_entity_poly.entity_id
_entity_poly.type
_entity_poly.pdbx_seq_one_letter_code
_entity_poly.pdbx_strand_id
1 'polypeptide(L)'
;MEIFSKKLCYLNATTKENEILISTIAELQVFLHLDYEIDRESESKALLDYQLSVGKNEKEVYFIIECIYEILFSSDKNDSIEELVNSFISYLQPHVLEIIHLFIVQSINVLL
;
A
#
# COMPACT_ATOMS: atom_id res chain seq x y z
N MET A 1 -20.09 -6.82 -5.96
CA MET A 1 -19.55 -5.75 -5.12
C MET A 1 -19.29 -4.50 -5.95
N GLU A 2 -19.60 -3.35 -5.41
CA GLU A 2 -19.35 -2.07 -6.07
C GLU A 2 -18.58 -1.17 -5.11
N ILE A 3 -17.52 -0.50 -5.58
CA ILE A 3 -16.75 0.47 -4.81
C ILE A 3 -17.20 1.87 -5.19
N PHE A 4 -17.72 2.62 -4.21
CA PHE A 4 -18.24 3.98 -4.42
C PHE A 4 -17.16 5.04 -4.30
N SER A 5 -16.26 4.88 -3.36
CA SER A 5 -15.18 5.84 -3.17
C SER A 5 -13.97 5.20 -2.50
N LYS A 6 -12.83 5.83 -2.71
CA LYS A 6 -11.59 5.55 -1.98
C LYS A 6 -11.00 6.87 -1.51
N LYS A 7 -10.40 6.86 -0.35
CA LYS A 7 -9.74 8.02 0.22
C LYS A 7 -8.44 7.60 0.89
N LEU A 8 -7.34 8.23 0.51
CA LEU A 8 -6.08 8.08 1.21
C LEU A 8 -6.14 8.92 2.49
N CYS A 9 -6.23 8.26 3.64
CA CYS A 9 -6.38 8.92 4.94
C CYS A 9 -5.05 9.20 5.63
N TYR A 10 -4.04 8.41 5.33
CA TYR A 10 -2.74 8.49 5.97
C TYR A 10 -1.65 8.03 5.02
N LEU A 11 -0.57 8.78 4.99
CA LEU A 11 0.63 8.42 4.22
C LEU A 11 1.85 8.84 5.02
N ASN A 12 2.73 7.89 5.29
CA ASN A 12 4.00 8.15 5.92
C ASN A 12 5.09 7.32 5.24
N ALA A 13 6.24 7.93 5.03
CA ALA A 13 7.41 7.25 4.51
C ALA A 13 8.59 7.50 5.44
N THR A 14 9.27 6.43 5.82
CA THR A 14 10.44 6.47 6.68
C THR A 14 11.61 5.85 5.95
N THR A 15 12.71 6.60 5.84
CA THR A 15 13.96 6.10 5.29
C THR A 15 14.78 5.49 6.42
N LYS A 16 15.12 4.22 6.32
CA LYS A 16 15.92 3.52 7.33
C LYS A 16 17.40 3.60 7.09
N GLU A 17 17.83 3.71 5.84
CA GLU A 17 19.23 3.85 5.48
C GLU A 17 19.43 5.09 4.62
N ASN A 18 20.58 5.74 4.80
CA ASN A 18 20.87 7.03 4.19
C ASN A 18 21.36 6.94 2.75
N GLU A 19 21.73 5.77 2.27
CA GLU A 19 22.28 5.59 0.94
C GLU A 19 21.68 4.42 0.20
N ILE A 20 20.97 4.72 -0.89
CA ILE A 20 20.64 3.74 -1.90
C ILE A 20 21.61 3.95 -3.05
N LEU A 21 22.45 2.96 -3.30
CA LEU A 21 23.34 3.00 -4.45
C LEU A 21 22.53 2.77 -5.73
N ILE A 22 22.76 3.60 -6.75
CA ILE A 22 22.07 3.48 -8.05
C ILE A 22 22.19 2.08 -8.62
N SER A 23 23.30 1.40 -8.40
CA SER A 23 23.52 0.03 -8.83
C SER A 23 22.60 -0.99 -8.14
N THR A 24 21.99 -0.65 -6.99
CA THR A 24 21.10 -1.55 -6.27
C THR A 24 19.62 -1.34 -6.60
N ILE A 25 19.26 -0.28 -7.32
CA ILE A 25 17.88 0.05 -7.65
C ILE A 25 17.21 -1.06 -8.45
N ALA A 26 17.94 -1.67 -9.38
CA ALA A 26 17.43 -2.80 -10.18
C ALA A 26 17.15 -4.05 -9.34
N GLU A 27 17.69 -4.13 -8.13
CA GLU A 27 17.54 -5.26 -7.22
C GLU A 27 16.50 -5.00 -6.12
N LEU A 28 15.86 -3.83 -6.11
CA LEU A 28 14.88 -3.49 -5.09
C LEU A 28 13.64 -4.38 -5.18
N GLN A 29 13.22 -4.86 -4.02
CA GLN A 29 12.02 -5.65 -3.86
C GLN A 29 11.06 -4.94 -2.92
N VAL A 30 9.76 -5.17 -3.13
CA VAL A 30 8.69 -4.64 -2.30
C VAL A 30 8.06 -5.78 -1.52
N PHE A 31 8.01 -5.63 -0.21
CA PHE A 31 7.35 -6.57 0.70
C PHE A 31 6.11 -5.90 1.26
N LEU A 32 4.97 -6.54 1.07
CA LEU A 32 3.68 -6.01 1.48
C LEU A 32 3.18 -6.70 2.73
N HIS A 33 2.82 -5.89 3.72
CA HIS A 33 2.01 -6.31 4.86
C HIS A 33 0.70 -5.52 4.83
N LEU A 34 -0.43 -6.23 4.94
CA LEU A 34 -1.76 -5.63 4.87
C LEU A 34 -2.58 -6.00 6.11
N ASP A 35 -3.02 -4.96 6.83
CA ASP A 35 -4.05 -5.08 7.84
C ASP A 35 -5.35 -4.46 7.33
N TYR A 36 -6.49 -4.96 7.79
CA TYR A 36 -7.78 -4.43 7.37
C TYR A 36 -8.82 -4.51 8.48
N GLU A 37 -9.78 -3.58 8.43
CA GLU A 37 -11.00 -3.59 9.20
C GLU A 37 -12.18 -3.37 8.26
N ILE A 38 -13.20 -4.22 8.34
CA ILE A 38 -14.37 -4.14 7.48
C ILE A 38 -15.62 -4.05 8.34
N ASP A 39 -16.38 -2.95 8.17
CA ASP A 39 -17.69 -2.75 8.77
C ASP A 39 -18.75 -2.93 7.69
N ARG A 40 -19.68 -3.85 7.91
CA ARG A 40 -20.76 -4.17 6.98
C ARG A 40 -22.15 -3.79 7.51
N GLU A 41 -22.23 -3.27 8.74
CA GLU A 41 -23.52 -3.15 9.42
C GLU A 41 -24.35 -1.92 9.00
N SER A 42 -23.75 -0.74 8.87
CA SER A 42 -24.50 0.48 8.58
C SER A 42 -24.12 1.16 7.27
N GLU A 43 -22.88 1.51 7.12
CA GLU A 43 -22.31 2.04 5.88
C GLU A 43 -21.13 1.12 5.54
N SER A 44 -21.29 0.27 4.56
CA SER A 44 -20.24 -0.68 4.19
C SER A 44 -18.92 0.05 3.95
N LYS A 45 -18.03 -0.04 4.91
CA LYS A 45 -16.79 0.71 4.98
C LYS A 45 -15.64 -0.22 5.31
N ALA A 46 -14.54 -0.05 4.61
CA ALA A 46 -13.31 -0.78 4.88
C ALA A 46 -12.15 0.18 5.08
N LEU A 47 -11.29 -0.14 6.04
CA LEU A 47 -9.98 0.50 6.20
C LEU A 47 -8.92 -0.52 5.85
N LEU A 48 -8.03 -0.14 4.94
CA LEU A 48 -6.91 -0.97 4.50
C LEU A 48 -5.62 -0.26 4.83
N ASP A 49 -4.82 -0.88 5.68
CA ASP A 49 -3.52 -0.37 6.11
C ASP A 49 -2.43 -1.16 5.38
N TYR A 50 -1.82 -0.51 4.39
CA TYR A 50 -0.71 -1.05 3.63
C TYR A 50 0.61 -0.64 4.28
N GLN A 51 1.41 -1.61 4.66
CA GLN A 51 2.77 -1.41 5.12
C GLN A 51 3.71 -2.03 4.09
N LEU A 52 4.43 -1.17 3.40
CA LEU A 52 5.32 -1.54 2.31
C LEU A 52 6.76 -1.37 2.77
N SER A 53 7.52 -2.44 2.70
CA SER A 53 8.97 -2.38 2.93
C SER A 53 9.67 -2.51 1.58
N VAL A 54 10.52 -1.56 1.27
CA VAL A 54 11.28 -1.54 0.01
C VAL A 54 12.75 -1.69 0.33
N GLY A 55 13.36 -2.72 -0.20
CA GLY A 55 14.76 -2.99 0.07
C GLY A 55 15.33 -4.09 -0.80
N LYS A 56 16.55 -4.49 -0.49
CA LYS A 56 17.25 -5.56 -1.18
C LYS A 56 16.68 -6.94 -0.79
N ASN A 57 16.32 -7.08 0.48
CA ASN A 57 15.67 -8.25 1.04
C ASN A 57 14.92 -7.85 2.31
N GLU A 58 14.25 -8.80 2.98
CA GLU A 58 13.47 -8.51 4.18
C GLU A 58 14.30 -7.95 5.34
N LYS A 59 15.60 -8.20 5.37
CA LYS A 59 16.51 -7.73 6.41
C LYS A 59 17.15 -6.39 6.08
N GLU A 60 17.38 -6.11 4.80
CA GLU A 60 17.98 -4.88 4.32
C GLU A 60 16.90 -4.00 3.69
N VAL A 61 16.16 -3.30 4.54
CA VAL A 61 15.08 -2.41 4.14
C VAL A 61 15.60 -0.97 4.11
N TYR A 62 15.39 -0.29 2.99
CA TYR A 62 15.77 1.11 2.81
C TYR A 62 14.65 2.07 3.15
N PHE A 63 13.41 1.71 2.81
CA PHE A 63 12.23 2.51 3.09
C PHE A 63 11.14 1.67 3.71
N ILE A 64 10.36 2.31 4.56
CA ILE A 64 9.05 1.81 4.95
C ILE A 64 8.03 2.86 4.57
N ILE A 65 7.01 2.46 3.82
CA ILE A 65 5.91 3.32 3.41
C ILE A 65 4.64 2.73 4.01
N GLU A 66 3.90 3.55 4.77
CA GLU A 66 2.58 3.16 5.25
C GLU A 66 1.53 4.06 4.61
N CYS A 67 0.49 3.45 4.05
CA CYS A 67 -0.66 4.18 3.55
C CYS A 67 -1.94 3.49 3.98
N ILE A 68 -2.89 4.30 4.47
CA ILE A 68 -4.19 3.83 4.91
C ILE A 68 -5.26 4.37 3.99
N TYR A 69 -6.04 3.47 3.40
CA TYR A 69 -7.17 3.82 2.54
C TYR A 69 -8.48 3.51 3.22
N GLU A 70 -9.43 4.44 3.08
CA GLU A 70 -10.83 4.23 3.40
C GLU A 70 -11.59 3.93 2.12
N ILE A 71 -12.34 2.83 2.11
CA ILE A 71 -13.16 2.43 0.98
C ILE A 71 -14.61 2.37 1.41
N LEU A 72 -15.49 3.04 0.66
CA LEU A 72 -16.93 2.89 0.76
C LEU A 72 -17.38 1.98 -0.36
N PHE A 73 -18.13 0.96 -0.02
CA PHE A 73 -18.52 -0.09 -0.97
C PHE A 73 -19.92 -0.62 -0.70
N SER A 74 -20.47 -1.33 -1.67
CA SER A 74 -21.62 -2.19 -1.46
C SER A 74 -21.24 -3.64 -1.79
N SER A 75 -21.75 -4.56 -1.02
CA SER A 75 -21.53 -5.98 -1.27
C SER A 75 -22.79 -6.79 -1.01
N ASP A 76 -22.87 -7.94 -1.65
CA ASP A 76 -23.89 -8.93 -1.31
C ASP A 76 -23.55 -9.57 0.04
N LYS A 77 -24.58 -9.96 0.80
CA LYS A 77 -24.40 -10.61 2.11
C LYS A 77 -23.64 -11.94 2.00
N ASN A 78 -23.60 -12.51 0.82
CA ASN A 78 -22.94 -13.79 0.54
C ASN A 78 -21.44 -13.63 0.21
N ASP A 79 -20.96 -12.40 0.01
CA ASP A 79 -19.55 -12.18 -0.26
C ASP A 79 -18.72 -12.47 0.99
N SER A 80 -17.70 -13.29 0.84
CA SER A 80 -16.79 -13.58 1.94
C SER A 80 -15.85 -12.39 2.20
N ILE A 81 -15.32 -12.30 3.41
CA ILE A 81 -14.31 -11.29 3.76
C ILE A 81 -13.10 -11.40 2.84
N GLU A 82 -12.66 -12.62 2.54
CA GLU A 82 -11.54 -12.87 1.64
C GLU A 82 -11.78 -12.32 0.23
N GLU A 83 -12.97 -12.56 -0.33
CA GLU A 83 -13.35 -12.02 -1.65
C GLU A 83 -13.36 -10.50 -1.65
N LEU A 84 -13.88 -9.87 -0.60
CA LEU A 84 -13.91 -8.42 -0.45
C LEU A 84 -12.49 -7.85 -0.40
N VAL A 85 -11.64 -8.42 0.44
CA VAL A 85 -10.25 -7.97 0.60
C VAL A 85 -9.48 -8.09 -0.71
N ASN A 86 -9.62 -9.20 -1.42
CA ASN A 86 -8.97 -9.40 -2.72
C ASN A 86 -9.42 -8.36 -3.75
N SER A 87 -10.70 -8.02 -3.77
CA SER A 87 -11.24 -6.98 -4.65
C SER A 87 -10.69 -5.61 -4.30
N PHE A 88 -10.58 -5.29 -3.02
CA PHE A 88 -10.01 -4.01 -2.57
C PHE A 88 -8.53 -3.90 -2.95
N ILE A 89 -7.77 -4.96 -2.75
CA ILE A 89 -6.35 -5.02 -3.14
C ILE A 89 -6.21 -4.76 -4.64
N SER A 90 -6.97 -5.45 -5.46
CA SER A 90 -6.93 -5.27 -6.92
C SER A 90 -7.30 -3.86 -7.34
N TYR A 91 -8.28 -3.25 -6.68
CA TYR A 91 -8.72 -1.89 -6.95
C TYR A 91 -7.65 -0.85 -6.58
N LEU A 92 -6.96 -1.05 -5.45
CA LEU A 92 -5.97 -0.11 -4.93
C LEU A 92 -4.58 -0.30 -5.52
N GLN A 93 -4.28 -1.45 -6.09
CA GLN A 93 -2.94 -1.79 -6.56
C GLN A 93 -2.29 -0.73 -7.46
N PRO A 94 -2.95 -0.16 -8.47
CA PRO A 94 -2.34 0.89 -9.30
C PRO A 94 -1.93 2.11 -8.49
N HIS A 95 -2.74 2.51 -7.51
CA HIS A 95 -2.48 3.70 -6.67
C HIS A 95 -1.32 3.47 -5.71
N VAL A 96 -1.24 2.29 -5.13
CA VAL A 96 -0.15 1.90 -4.24
C VAL A 96 1.17 1.86 -5.03
N LEU A 97 1.16 1.32 -6.23
CA LEU A 97 2.34 1.29 -7.09
C LEU A 97 2.82 2.69 -7.49
N GLU A 98 1.90 3.63 -7.75
CA GLU A 98 2.26 5.03 -8.01
C GLU A 98 2.97 5.66 -6.82
N ILE A 99 2.48 5.43 -5.60
CA ILE A 99 3.10 5.94 -4.37
C ILE A 99 4.53 5.39 -4.24
N ILE A 100 4.71 4.10 -4.41
CA ILE A 100 6.03 3.46 -4.35
C ILE A 100 6.98 4.07 -5.38
N HIS A 101 6.51 4.23 -6.60
CA HIS A 101 7.29 4.80 -7.70
C HIS A 101 7.76 6.23 -7.37
N LEU A 102 6.85 7.07 -6.87
CA LEU A 102 7.17 8.44 -6.50
C LEU A 102 8.26 8.50 -5.43
N PHE A 103 8.18 7.67 -4.39
CA PHE A 103 9.18 7.64 -3.33
C PHE A 103 10.55 7.15 -3.84
N ILE A 104 10.56 6.14 -4.70
CA ILE A 104 11.81 5.65 -5.28
C ILE A 104 12.46 6.73 -6.15
N VAL A 105 11.70 7.40 -7.01
CA VAL A 105 12.20 8.45 -7.89
C VAL A 105 12.75 9.62 -7.06
N GLN A 106 12.04 10.07 -6.03
CA GLN A 106 12.52 11.14 -5.15
C GLN A 106 13.83 10.78 -4.45
N SER A 107 13.96 9.54 -4.00
CA SER A 107 15.16 9.06 -3.35
C SER A 107 16.36 9.02 -4.30
N ILE A 108 16.16 8.65 -5.55
CA ILE A 108 17.20 8.70 -6.59
C ILE A 108 17.61 10.14 -6.85
N ASN A 109 16.67 11.06 -6.96
CA ASN A 109 16.95 12.47 -7.24
C ASN A 109 17.75 13.13 -6.11
N VAL A 110 17.56 12.72 -4.88
CA VAL A 110 18.33 13.21 -3.73
C VAL A 110 19.79 12.73 -3.80
N LEU A 111 20.03 11.55 -4.38
CA LEU A 111 21.38 10.99 -4.51
C LEU A 111 22.15 11.52 -5.73
N LEU A 112 21.45 12.06 -6.69
CA LEU A 112 22.03 12.67 -7.89
C LEU A 112 22.29 14.16 -7.71
#